data_bc7f6ecd6b3437db20011e229e3458cd
#
_entry.id   bc7f6ecd6b3437db20011e229e3458cd
#
_cell.length_a   1.000
_cell.length_b   1.000
_cell.length_c   1.000
_cell.angle_alpha   90.00
_cell.angle_beta   90.00
_cell.angle_gamma   90.00
#
_symmetry.space_group_name_H-M   'P 1'
#
loop_
_entity.id
_entity.type
_entity.pdbx_description
1 polymer ?
#
loop_
_entity_poly.entity_id
_entity_poly.type
_entity_poly.pdbx_seq_one_letter_code
_entity_poly.pdbx_strand_id
1 'polypeptide(L)'
;MKLKKLNSCKFCNQEKKLIKAHIIPRHFYLNYENETYAAINSKTGNWKPCKTGTYDKNILCADCDGAIIKRFEDEAYRILLNDIYNFAEYKYNQNILYHLTEKDFDYMLFRKFFISVLWRASISKAEDFSNINLGPYEDIALKILESDIEKDNLFKILIFKFPRNMDNNSIVYLSKIKIKHETYCLCMAGYYIYIFINEKIFHLMLSNTMENFFKKRKFIYTRISYFLSKTL
;
A
#
# COMPACT_ATOMS: atom_id res chain seq x y z
N MET A 1 26.93 -12.65 30.40
CA MET A 1 25.70 -12.73 29.58
C MET A 1 25.22 -11.31 29.31
N LYS A 2 25.32 -10.80 28.08
CA LYS A 2 24.77 -9.46 27.75
C LYS A 2 23.26 -9.57 27.74
N LEU A 3 22.58 -8.90 28.66
CA LEU A 3 21.14 -8.72 28.64
C LEU A 3 20.76 -8.09 27.30
N LYS A 4 20.04 -8.84 26.45
CA LYS A 4 19.48 -8.28 25.22
C LYS A 4 18.47 -7.21 25.62
N LYS A 5 18.77 -5.96 25.32
CA LYS A 5 17.84 -4.84 25.49
C LYS A 5 16.58 -5.17 24.69
N LEU A 6 15.47 -5.44 25.35
CA LEU A 6 14.18 -5.60 24.73
C LEU A 6 13.76 -4.24 24.19
N ASN A 7 13.37 -4.18 22.93
CA ASN A 7 12.85 -2.98 22.32
C ASN A 7 11.32 -3.03 22.35
N SER A 8 10.65 -1.89 22.51
CA SER A 8 9.19 -1.80 22.46
C SER A 8 8.69 -2.01 21.05
N CYS A 9 7.73 -2.90 20.88
CA CYS A 9 6.98 -3.06 19.63
C CYS A 9 6.17 -1.79 19.35
N LYS A 10 6.27 -1.24 18.15
CA LYS A 10 5.61 0.02 17.79
C LYS A 10 4.09 -0.13 17.63
N PHE A 11 3.59 -1.34 17.48
CA PHE A 11 2.16 -1.62 17.38
C PHE A 11 1.53 -1.79 18.77
N CYS A 12 1.98 -2.74 19.58
CA CYS A 12 1.36 -3.03 20.87
C CYS A 12 2.05 -2.37 22.08
N ASN A 13 3.09 -1.57 21.87
CA ASN A 13 3.90 -0.89 22.88
C ASN A 13 4.52 -1.79 23.97
N GLN A 14 4.48 -3.13 23.81
CA GLN A 14 5.06 -4.07 24.75
C GLN A 14 6.55 -4.29 24.47
N GLU A 15 7.33 -4.46 25.54
CA GLU A 15 8.72 -4.88 25.44
C GLU A 15 8.80 -6.36 25.03
N LYS A 16 9.09 -6.59 23.78
CA LYS A 16 9.17 -7.92 23.16
C LYS A 16 10.38 -8.01 22.23
N LYS A 17 10.74 -9.24 21.90
CA LYS A 17 11.70 -9.50 20.82
C LYS A 17 11.09 -9.05 19.50
N LEU A 18 11.72 -8.07 18.84
CA LEU A 18 11.31 -7.61 17.53
C LEU A 18 11.88 -8.52 16.44
N ILE A 19 11.17 -8.58 15.31
CA ILE A 19 11.50 -9.42 14.17
C ILE A 19 11.91 -8.57 12.94
N LYS A 20 12.25 -9.24 11.86
CA LYS A 20 12.44 -8.62 10.55
C LYS A 20 11.06 -8.44 9.89
N ALA A 21 10.37 -7.35 10.24
CA ALA A 21 9.07 -7.04 9.66
C ALA A 21 9.23 -6.39 8.28
N HIS A 22 8.62 -6.97 7.25
CA HIS A 22 8.62 -6.37 5.92
C HIS A 22 7.74 -5.13 5.89
N ILE A 23 8.17 -4.09 5.20
CA ILE A 23 7.35 -2.88 5.01
C ILE A 23 6.26 -3.15 3.98
N ILE A 24 6.64 -3.65 2.82
CA ILE A 24 5.74 -4.22 1.82
C ILE A 24 5.91 -5.73 1.90
N PRO A 25 4.83 -6.52 2.06
CA PRO A 25 4.94 -7.96 2.25
C PRO A 25 5.65 -8.67 1.11
N ARG A 26 6.40 -9.73 1.46
CA ARG A 26 7.26 -10.44 0.51
C ARG A 26 6.51 -10.97 -0.72
N HIS A 27 5.27 -11.43 -0.56
CA HIS A 27 4.50 -12.01 -1.68
C HIS A 27 4.02 -10.98 -2.70
N PHE A 28 4.09 -9.69 -2.40
CA PHE A 28 3.84 -8.65 -3.41
C PHE A 28 5.07 -8.33 -4.27
N TYR A 29 6.21 -8.93 -3.93
CA TYR A 29 7.35 -9.06 -4.82
C TYR A 29 7.15 -10.37 -5.61
N LEU A 30 6.41 -10.30 -6.73
CA LEU A 30 5.98 -11.48 -7.46
C LEU A 30 7.15 -12.33 -7.94
N ASN A 31 7.07 -13.62 -7.66
CA ASN A 31 8.05 -14.60 -8.08
C ASN A 31 7.82 -14.99 -9.55
N TYR A 32 8.50 -14.32 -10.46
CA TYR A 32 8.96 -15.04 -11.63
C TYR A 32 10.24 -15.78 -11.20
N GLU A 33 10.29 -17.06 -11.39
CA GLU A 33 11.44 -17.89 -11.02
C GLU A 33 12.73 -17.24 -11.53
N ASN A 34 13.62 -16.88 -10.60
CA ASN A 34 14.93 -16.23 -10.82
C ASN A 34 14.95 -14.73 -11.17
N GLU A 35 13.87 -13.99 -11.12
CA GLU A 35 13.90 -12.55 -11.37
C GLU A 35 14.25 -11.73 -10.12
N THR A 36 14.98 -10.65 -10.36
CA THR A 36 15.36 -9.68 -9.35
C THR A 36 14.46 -8.45 -9.50
N TYR A 37 13.76 -8.08 -8.42
CA TYR A 37 12.91 -6.88 -8.42
C TYR A 37 13.75 -5.62 -8.32
N ALA A 38 13.27 -4.55 -8.91
CA ALA A 38 13.78 -3.22 -8.68
C ALA A 38 13.03 -2.56 -7.51
N ALA A 39 13.69 -2.43 -6.37
CA ALA A 39 13.23 -1.56 -5.29
C ALA A 39 13.75 -0.14 -5.52
N ILE A 40 12.86 0.85 -5.50
CA ILE A 40 13.23 2.24 -5.77
C ILE A 40 13.22 3.01 -4.45
N ASN A 41 14.32 3.72 -4.18
CA ASN A 41 14.43 4.61 -3.02
C ASN A 41 13.49 5.80 -3.19
N SER A 42 12.62 6.03 -2.22
CA SER A 42 11.58 7.06 -2.26
C SER A 42 12.11 8.49 -2.30
N LYS A 43 13.34 8.73 -1.85
CA LYS A 43 13.97 10.04 -1.78
C LYS A 43 14.82 10.35 -3.01
N THR A 44 15.66 9.42 -3.42
CA THR A 44 16.66 9.64 -4.47
C THR A 44 16.18 9.21 -5.84
N GLY A 45 15.17 8.34 -5.92
CA GLY A 45 14.73 7.69 -7.15
C GLY A 45 15.68 6.58 -7.64
N ASN A 46 16.79 6.34 -6.94
CA ASN A 46 17.71 5.28 -7.27
C ASN A 46 17.05 3.92 -7.07
N TRP A 47 17.32 3.00 -7.96
CA TRP A 47 16.84 1.63 -7.86
C TRP A 47 17.97 0.70 -7.41
N LYS A 48 17.59 -0.38 -6.73
CA LYS A 48 18.48 -1.47 -6.39
C LYS A 48 17.80 -2.82 -6.63
N PRO A 49 18.55 -3.86 -7.00
CA PRO A 49 18.01 -5.21 -7.07
C PRO A 49 17.61 -5.66 -5.65
N CYS A 50 16.41 -6.25 -5.55
CA CYS A 50 15.85 -6.70 -4.29
C CYS A 50 15.20 -8.07 -4.46
N LYS A 51 15.66 -9.08 -3.70
CA LYS A 51 15.11 -10.46 -3.78
C LYS A 51 13.99 -10.73 -2.79
N THR A 52 13.99 -10.04 -1.64
CA THR A 52 13.12 -10.36 -0.51
C THR A 52 12.29 -9.20 0.01
N GLY A 53 12.45 -8.01 -0.59
CA GLY A 53 11.82 -6.80 -0.10
C GLY A 53 12.59 -6.12 1.05
N THR A 54 12.21 -4.88 1.33
CA THR A 54 12.79 -4.09 2.42
C THR A 54 12.07 -4.37 3.73
N TYR A 55 12.84 -4.59 4.79
CA TYR A 55 12.34 -4.87 6.13
C TYR A 55 13.00 -3.98 7.18
N ASP A 56 12.35 -3.80 8.32
CA ASP A 56 12.93 -3.19 9.52
C ASP A 56 12.88 -4.18 10.67
N LYS A 57 13.94 -4.15 11.52
CA LYS A 57 14.10 -5.06 12.67
C LYS A 57 13.64 -4.44 13.99
N ASN A 58 13.17 -3.21 13.98
CA ASN A 58 12.95 -2.40 15.18
C ASN A 58 11.51 -1.90 15.30
N ILE A 59 10.57 -2.46 14.54
CA ILE A 59 9.20 -1.93 14.50
C ILE A 59 8.15 -2.88 15.07
N LEU A 60 8.19 -4.19 14.79
CA LEU A 60 7.15 -5.14 15.16
C LEU A 60 7.68 -6.35 15.92
N CYS A 61 6.89 -6.88 16.85
CA CYS A 61 7.06 -8.21 17.42
C CYS A 61 6.35 -9.27 16.53
N ALA A 62 6.67 -10.54 16.76
CA ALA A 62 6.14 -11.66 15.99
C ALA A 62 4.60 -11.77 16.07
N ASP A 63 4.01 -11.49 17.24
CA ASP A 63 2.57 -11.59 17.44
C ASP A 63 1.83 -10.53 16.60
N CYS A 64 2.30 -9.27 16.63
CA CYS A 64 1.65 -8.20 15.87
C CYS A 64 1.80 -8.41 14.36
N ASP A 65 2.98 -8.81 13.90
CA ASP A 65 3.23 -9.06 12.50
C ASP A 65 2.46 -10.30 12.00
N GLY A 66 2.59 -11.43 12.71
CA GLY A 66 2.07 -12.73 12.28
C GLY A 66 0.58 -12.95 12.53
N ALA A 67 -0.05 -12.22 13.48
CA ALA A 67 -1.47 -12.40 13.77
C ALA A 67 -2.33 -11.22 13.30
N ILE A 68 -1.91 -9.98 13.53
CA ILE A 68 -2.73 -8.81 13.23
C ILE A 68 -2.46 -8.32 11.80
N ILE A 69 -1.22 -7.95 11.51
CA ILE A 69 -0.84 -7.41 10.18
C ILE A 69 -1.05 -8.45 9.09
N LYS A 70 -0.73 -9.72 9.37
CA LYS A 70 -0.95 -10.81 8.42
C LYS A 70 -2.39 -10.91 7.91
N ARG A 71 -3.39 -10.68 8.75
CA ARG A 71 -4.80 -10.71 8.30
C ARG A 71 -5.10 -9.67 7.22
N PHE A 72 -4.52 -8.48 7.35
CA PHE A 72 -4.65 -7.42 6.34
C PHE A 72 -3.94 -7.82 5.05
N GLU A 73 -2.76 -8.41 5.18
CA GLU A 73 -1.94 -8.87 4.05
C GLU A 73 -2.60 -10.02 3.29
N ASP A 74 -3.17 -10.98 3.99
CA ASP A 74 -3.85 -12.13 3.40
C ASP A 74 -5.07 -11.68 2.57
N GLU A 75 -5.87 -10.73 3.07
CA GLU A 75 -7.01 -10.20 2.32
C GLU A 75 -6.56 -9.43 1.08
N ALA A 76 -5.56 -8.57 1.20
CA ALA A 76 -5.04 -7.84 0.05
C ALA A 76 -4.39 -8.77 -0.99
N TYR A 77 -3.69 -9.80 -0.54
CA TYR A 77 -3.13 -10.84 -1.40
C TYR A 77 -4.22 -11.55 -2.19
N ARG A 78 -5.27 -12.00 -1.49
CA ARG A 78 -6.41 -12.67 -2.09
C ARG A 78 -7.04 -11.82 -3.20
N ILE A 79 -7.34 -10.55 -2.91
CA ILE A 79 -7.99 -9.66 -3.86
C ILE A 79 -7.07 -9.30 -5.03
N LEU A 80 -5.86 -8.83 -4.76
CA LEU A 80 -5.01 -8.23 -5.81
C LEU A 80 -4.32 -9.29 -6.69
N LEU A 81 -4.01 -10.46 -6.15
CA LEU A 81 -3.21 -11.46 -6.87
C LEU A 81 -4.01 -12.68 -7.33
N ASN A 82 -5.06 -13.06 -6.61
CA ASN A 82 -5.83 -14.26 -6.93
C ASN A 82 -7.17 -13.94 -7.60
N ASP A 83 -8.00 -13.11 -6.96
CA ASP A 83 -9.42 -13.03 -7.29
C ASP A 83 -9.78 -11.89 -8.25
N ILE A 84 -8.84 -10.99 -8.53
CA ILE A 84 -9.14 -9.76 -9.26
C ILE A 84 -9.87 -9.97 -10.59
N TYR A 85 -9.56 -11.06 -11.29
CA TYR A 85 -10.18 -11.38 -12.58
C TYR A 85 -11.52 -12.12 -12.45
N ASN A 86 -11.94 -12.43 -11.22
CA ASN A 86 -13.21 -13.07 -10.92
C ASN A 86 -14.32 -12.06 -10.64
N PHE A 87 -13.97 -10.79 -10.45
CA PHE A 87 -14.94 -9.73 -10.15
C PHE A 87 -15.62 -9.21 -11.40
N ALA A 88 -16.83 -8.66 -11.22
CA ALA A 88 -17.61 -8.09 -12.31
C ALA A 88 -16.86 -6.92 -12.97
N GLU A 89 -16.82 -6.95 -14.30
CA GLU A 89 -16.19 -5.93 -15.13
C GLU A 89 -17.25 -5.04 -15.76
N TYR A 90 -17.05 -3.72 -15.66
CA TYR A 90 -17.85 -2.71 -16.35
C TYR A 90 -16.96 -1.90 -17.27
N LYS A 91 -17.41 -1.67 -18.49
CA LYS A 91 -16.72 -0.79 -19.43
C LYS A 91 -17.19 0.64 -19.24
N TYR A 92 -16.26 1.54 -18.94
CA TYR A 92 -16.53 2.98 -18.89
C TYR A 92 -15.53 3.72 -19.78
N ASN A 93 -16.01 4.27 -20.89
CA ASN A 93 -15.15 4.81 -21.95
C ASN A 93 -14.16 3.74 -22.43
N GLN A 94 -12.86 4.03 -22.35
CA GLN A 94 -11.78 3.10 -22.71
C GLN A 94 -11.23 2.30 -21.50
N ASN A 95 -11.85 2.43 -20.33
CA ASN A 95 -11.42 1.80 -19.10
C ASN A 95 -12.27 0.58 -18.76
N ILE A 96 -11.67 -0.37 -18.06
CA ILE A 96 -12.37 -1.46 -17.40
C ILE A 96 -12.40 -1.13 -15.90
N LEU A 97 -13.60 -1.12 -15.34
CA LEU A 97 -13.83 -0.94 -13.92
C LEU A 97 -14.19 -2.31 -13.33
N TYR A 98 -13.51 -2.70 -12.26
CA TYR A 98 -13.88 -3.86 -11.48
C TYR A 98 -14.74 -3.40 -10.31
N HIS A 99 -15.89 -4.01 -10.16
CA HIS A 99 -16.80 -3.72 -9.07
C HIS A 99 -16.71 -4.83 -8.03
N LEU A 100 -16.33 -4.47 -6.82
CA LEU A 100 -16.28 -5.36 -5.67
C LEU A 100 -17.38 -4.94 -4.70
N THR A 101 -18.10 -5.93 -4.19
CA THR A 101 -19.14 -5.73 -3.17
C THR A 101 -18.67 -6.26 -1.81
N GLU A 102 -19.38 -5.91 -0.74
CA GLU A 102 -19.10 -6.43 0.60
C GLU A 102 -19.18 -7.96 0.69
N LYS A 103 -19.80 -8.63 -0.28
CA LYS A 103 -19.83 -10.10 -0.38
C LYS A 103 -18.54 -10.68 -0.95
N ASP A 104 -17.79 -9.88 -1.69
CA ASP A 104 -16.59 -10.32 -2.39
C ASP A 104 -15.36 -10.22 -1.50
N PHE A 105 -15.34 -9.27 -0.55
CA PHE A 105 -14.16 -9.00 0.26
C PHE A 105 -14.46 -8.25 1.56
N ASP A 106 -13.56 -8.36 2.54
CA ASP A 106 -13.58 -7.53 3.73
C ASP A 106 -12.91 -6.17 3.43
N TYR A 107 -13.75 -5.16 3.17
CA TYR A 107 -13.29 -3.81 2.87
C TYR A 107 -12.37 -3.24 3.97
N MET A 108 -12.68 -3.50 5.25
CA MET A 108 -11.89 -2.97 6.35
C MET A 108 -10.50 -3.61 6.42
N LEU A 109 -10.39 -4.92 6.27
CA LEU A 109 -9.11 -5.60 6.22
C LEU A 109 -8.30 -5.15 5.01
N PHE A 110 -8.93 -5.07 3.85
CA PHE A 110 -8.29 -4.62 2.62
C PHE A 110 -7.76 -3.18 2.72
N ARG A 111 -8.55 -2.27 3.27
CA ARG A 111 -8.13 -0.88 3.51
C ARG A 111 -7.01 -0.79 4.54
N LYS A 112 -7.11 -1.53 5.65
CA LYS A 112 -6.08 -1.60 6.70
C LYS A 112 -4.74 -2.08 6.15
N PHE A 113 -4.73 -2.92 5.14
CA PHE A 113 -3.50 -3.33 4.47
C PHE A 113 -2.69 -2.12 3.98
N PHE A 114 -3.28 -1.23 3.18
CA PHE A 114 -2.58 -0.06 2.63
C PHE A 114 -2.16 0.92 3.73
N ILE A 115 -3.02 1.12 4.72
CA ILE A 115 -2.70 1.95 5.89
C ILE A 115 -1.51 1.35 6.65
N SER A 116 -1.46 0.03 6.83
CA SER A 116 -0.37 -0.66 7.53
C SER A 116 0.97 -0.55 6.78
N VAL A 117 0.96 -0.66 5.45
CA VAL A 117 2.16 -0.47 4.62
C VAL A 117 2.68 0.96 4.79
N LEU A 118 1.80 1.94 4.68
CA LEU A 118 2.17 3.35 4.81
C LEU A 118 2.65 3.69 6.23
N TRP A 119 1.99 3.18 7.25
CA TRP A 119 2.37 3.35 8.65
C TRP A 119 3.73 2.71 8.94
N ARG A 120 3.95 1.45 8.54
CA ARG A 120 5.25 0.77 8.70
C ARG A 120 6.38 1.53 8.01
N ALA A 121 6.12 2.07 6.80
CA ALA A 121 7.09 2.89 6.08
C ALA A 121 7.43 4.18 6.83
N SER A 122 6.43 4.85 7.44
CA SER A 122 6.61 6.09 8.18
C SER A 122 7.46 5.90 9.44
N ILE A 123 7.24 4.82 10.20
CA ILE A 123 7.98 4.54 11.43
C ILE A 123 9.31 3.82 11.22
N SER A 124 9.57 3.36 9.99
CA SER A 124 10.80 2.63 9.64
C SER A 124 12.01 3.56 9.52
N LYS A 125 13.15 3.02 9.91
CA LYS A 125 14.46 3.66 9.69
C LYS A 125 15.15 3.17 8.41
N ALA A 126 14.49 2.35 7.60
CA ALA A 126 15.04 1.87 6.34
C ALA A 126 15.18 3.04 5.35
N GLU A 127 16.36 3.14 4.74
CA GLU A 127 16.71 4.24 3.82
C GLU A 127 15.74 4.37 2.65
N ASP A 128 15.20 3.24 2.16
CA ASP A 128 14.26 3.20 1.04
C ASP A 128 12.98 4.00 1.31
N PHE A 129 12.61 4.18 2.58
CA PHE A 129 11.40 4.88 3.01
C PHE A 129 11.68 6.21 3.72
N SER A 130 12.90 6.73 3.64
CA SER A 130 13.32 7.95 4.36
C SER A 130 12.53 9.22 4.00
N ASN A 131 11.79 9.20 2.89
CA ASN A 131 10.91 10.30 2.47
C ASN A 131 9.44 10.11 2.88
N ILE A 132 9.12 8.99 3.53
CA ILE A 132 7.77 8.68 3.99
C ILE A 132 7.65 9.14 5.44
N ASN A 133 6.76 10.09 5.66
CA ASN A 133 6.50 10.64 6.99
C ASN A 133 5.03 11.06 7.09
N LEU A 134 4.29 10.37 7.93
CA LEU A 134 2.87 10.65 8.20
C LEU A 134 2.67 11.81 9.19
N GLY A 135 3.71 12.20 9.94
CA GLY A 135 3.58 13.24 10.96
C GLY A 135 2.43 12.95 11.94
N PRO A 136 1.50 13.89 12.14
CA PRO A 136 0.40 13.71 13.09
C PRO A 136 -0.58 12.58 12.72
N TYR A 137 -0.55 12.11 11.47
CA TYR A 137 -1.40 11.00 11.04
C TYR A 137 -0.86 9.61 11.40
N GLU A 138 0.36 9.51 11.94
CA GLU A 138 0.98 8.26 12.35
C GLU A 138 0.19 7.57 13.48
N ASP A 139 -0.15 8.33 14.53
CA ASP A 139 -1.00 7.84 15.64
C ASP A 139 -2.42 7.53 15.18
N ILE A 140 -2.95 8.31 14.23
CA ILE A 140 -4.28 8.07 13.68
C ILE A 140 -4.29 6.77 12.87
N ALA A 141 -3.27 6.54 12.07
CA ALA A 141 -3.11 5.29 11.32
C ALA A 141 -3.05 4.08 12.27
N LEU A 142 -2.23 4.17 13.33
CA LEU A 142 -2.14 3.12 14.34
C LEU A 142 -3.51 2.82 14.98
N LYS A 143 -4.26 3.84 15.41
CA LYS A 143 -5.60 3.66 15.99
C LYS A 143 -6.58 3.00 15.01
N ILE A 144 -6.52 3.30 13.72
CA ILE A 144 -7.36 2.63 12.71
C ILE A 144 -6.95 1.16 12.57
N LEU A 145 -5.66 0.85 12.63
CA LEU A 145 -5.18 -0.53 12.53
C LEU A 145 -5.56 -1.39 13.75
N GLU A 146 -5.55 -0.79 14.95
CA GLU A 146 -5.88 -1.47 16.21
C GLU A 146 -7.39 -1.70 16.43
N SER A 147 -8.22 -0.87 15.81
CA SER A 147 -9.67 -0.86 16.07
C SER A 147 -10.46 -1.09 14.79
N ASP A 148 -11.72 -1.47 14.94
CA ASP A 148 -12.67 -1.51 13.82
C ASP A 148 -13.40 -0.16 13.63
N ILE A 149 -12.83 0.92 14.18
CA ILE A 149 -13.39 2.26 14.01
C ILE A 149 -13.16 2.73 12.59
N GLU A 150 -14.24 2.90 11.89
CA GLU A 150 -14.27 3.44 10.54
C GLU A 150 -14.09 4.96 10.59
N LYS A 151 -12.90 5.45 10.19
CA LYS A 151 -12.69 6.87 9.90
C LYS A 151 -12.67 7.05 8.39
N ASP A 152 -13.84 7.06 7.79
CA ASP A 152 -14.01 7.03 6.34
C ASP A 152 -13.47 8.25 5.59
N ASN A 153 -13.27 9.37 6.29
CA ASN A 153 -12.76 10.60 5.70
C ASN A 153 -11.23 10.66 5.55
N LEU A 154 -10.52 9.63 6.06
CA LEU A 154 -9.05 9.57 6.01
C LEU A 154 -8.58 8.32 5.27
N PHE A 155 -7.38 8.39 4.70
CA PHE A 155 -6.73 7.28 4.00
C PHE A 155 -7.60 6.67 2.89
N LYS A 156 -8.18 7.52 2.03
CA LYS A 156 -8.90 7.06 0.84
C LYS A 156 -7.92 6.44 -0.16
N ILE A 157 -8.36 5.37 -0.81
CA ILE A 157 -7.48 4.56 -1.67
C ILE A 157 -8.04 4.53 -3.08
N LEU A 158 -7.16 4.74 -4.05
CA LEU A 158 -7.47 4.61 -5.47
C LEU A 158 -6.45 3.67 -6.11
N ILE A 159 -6.94 2.63 -6.76
CA ILE A 159 -6.11 1.56 -7.29
C ILE A 159 -6.25 1.48 -8.81
N PHE A 160 -5.12 1.43 -9.50
CA PHE A 160 -5.03 1.22 -10.94
C PHE A 160 -4.20 -0.03 -11.21
N LYS A 161 -4.70 -0.93 -12.02
CA LYS A 161 -3.95 -2.08 -12.49
C LYS A 161 -3.25 -1.74 -13.80
N PHE A 162 -1.99 -2.16 -13.94
CA PHE A 162 -1.29 -2.10 -15.21
C PHE A 162 -1.89 -3.09 -16.23
N PRO A 163 -1.76 -2.83 -17.54
CA PRO A 163 -2.12 -3.82 -18.54
C PRO A 163 -1.28 -5.08 -18.41
N ARG A 164 -1.87 -6.20 -18.81
CA ARG A 164 -1.21 -7.49 -18.79
C ARG A 164 0.09 -7.56 -19.62
N ASN A 165 0.21 -6.72 -20.65
CA ASN A 165 1.36 -6.66 -21.55
C ASN A 165 2.49 -5.73 -21.08
N MET A 166 2.33 -5.08 -19.92
CA MET A 166 3.40 -4.28 -19.33
C MET A 166 4.06 -5.08 -18.21
N ASP A 167 5.33 -5.39 -18.39
CA ASP A 167 6.16 -6.05 -17.38
C ASP A 167 6.59 -5.05 -16.29
N ASN A 168 5.60 -4.52 -15.58
CA ASN A 168 5.82 -3.61 -14.45
C ASN A 168 5.75 -4.33 -13.10
N ASN A 169 5.67 -5.66 -13.11
CA ASN A 169 5.57 -6.48 -11.91
C ASN A 169 6.86 -6.46 -11.08
N SER A 170 7.96 -6.12 -11.70
CA SER A 170 9.29 -6.09 -11.08
C SER A 170 9.62 -4.79 -10.31
N ILE A 171 8.72 -3.82 -10.29
CA ILE A 171 8.94 -2.54 -9.60
C ILE A 171 8.14 -2.51 -8.31
N VAL A 172 8.84 -2.28 -7.20
CA VAL A 172 8.22 -1.96 -5.90
C VAL A 172 8.71 -0.61 -5.44
N TYR A 173 7.74 0.28 -5.19
CA TYR A 173 8.02 1.68 -4.93
C TYR A 173 6.96 2.30 -4.03
N LEU A 174 7.38 3.05 -3.02
CA LEU A 174 6.49 3.89 -2.22
C LEU A 174 7.07 5.28 -2.12
N SER A 175 6.30 6.29 -2.47
CA SER A 175 6.74 7.69 -2.39
C SER A 175 5.63 8.64 -1.97
N LYS A 176 6.03 9.77 -1.41
CA LYS A 176 5.15 10.93 -1.23
C LYS A 176 5.07 11.71 -2.54
N ILE A 177 3.86 11.98 -3.00
CA ILE A 177 3.63 12.74 -4.23
C ILE A 177 3.37 14.20 -3.86
N LYS A 178 4.03 15.14 -4.58
CA LYS A 178 3.84 16.58 -4.40
C LYS A 178 2.54 17.09 -5.08
N ILE A 179 1.44 16.39 -4.91
CA ILE A 179 0.14 16.86 -5.37
C ILE A 179 -0.62 17.30 -4.13
N LYS A 180 -0.62 18.61 -3.86
CA LYS A 180 -1.36 19.22 -2.75
C LYS A 180 -1.24 18.42 -1.44
N HIS A 181 -0.01 18.27 -0.94
CA HIS A 181 0.27 17.72 0.38
C HIS A 181 -0.53 16.45 0.77
N GLU A 182 0.11 15.41 1.27
CA GLU A 182 -0.52 14.24 1.89
C GLU A 182 -1.10 13.17 0.95
N THR A 183 -0.51 13.02 -0.25
CA THR A 183 -0.79 11.87 -1.13
C THR A 183 0.44 11.00 -1.27
N TYR A 184 0.24 9.69 -1.14
CA TYR A 184 1.29 8.69 -1.32
C TYR A 184 0.95 7.78 -2.49
N CYS A 185 1.98 7.36 -3.23
CA CYS A 185 1.85 6.38 -4.30
C CYS A 185 2.65 5.14 -3.94
N LEU A 186 1.98 4.00 -3.96
CA LEU A 186 2.57 2.68 -3.84
C LEU A 186 2.45 1.98 -5.20
N CYS A 187 3.58 1.53 -5.75
CA CYS A 187 3.61 0.67 -6.92
C CYS A 187 4.07 -0.72 -6.47
N MET A 188 3.27 -1.74 -6.71
CA MET A 188 3.60 -3.12 -6.38
C MET A 188 2.71 -4.10 -7.16
N ALA A 189 3.24 -5.26 -7.50
CA ALA A 189 2.49 -6.37 -8.08
C ALA A 189 1.63 -5.99 -9.31
N GLY A 190 2.12 -5.05 -10.13
CA GLY A 190 1.39 -4.58 -11.31
C GLY A 190 0.26 -3.59 -11.02
N TYR A 191 0.28 -2.95 -9.85
CA TYR A 191 -0.69 -1.92 -9.47
C TYR A 191 -0.03 -0.61 -9.13
N TYR A 192 -0.69 0.50 -9.48
CA TYR A 192 -0.51 1.82 -8.90
C TYR A 192 -1.61 2.08 -7.89
N ILE A 193 -1.23 2.38 -6.65
CA ILE A 193 -2.14 2.59 -5.54
C ILE A 193 -1.86 3.98 -4.97
N TYR A 194 -2.87 4.85 -5.02
CA TYR A 194 -2.80 6.17 -4.42
C TYR A 194 -3.51 6.14 -3.07
N ILE A 195 -2.83 6.65 -2.04
CA ILE A 195 -3.36 6.75 -0.70
C ILE A 195 -3.45 8.24 -0.36
N PHE A 196 -4.68 8.73 -0.21
CA PHE A 196 -4.98 10.12 0.12
C PHE A 196 -5.26 10.21 1.61
N ILE A 197 -4.44 10.94 2.34
CA ILE A 197 -4.65 11.11 3.78
C ILE A 197 -5.96 11.87 4.06
N ASN A 198 -6.30 12.85 3.22
CA ASN A 198 -7.47 13.69 3.40
C ASN A 198 -8.48 13.48 2.26
N GLU A 199 -9.75 13.30 2.62
CA GLU A 199 -10.85 13.11 1.67
C GLU A 199 -11.04 14.27 0.68
N LYS A 200 -10.81 15.51 1.10
CA LYS A 200 -10.94 16.69 0.21
C LYS A 200 -10.03 16.60 -1.01
N ILE A 201 -8.84 16.03 -0.84
CA ILE A 201 -7.89 15.83 -1.95
C ILE A 201 -8.39 14.71 -2.86
N PHE A 202 -8.92 13.64 -2.30
CA PHE A 202 -9.50 12.54 -3.05
C PHE A 202 -10.65 13.03 -3.95
N HIS A 203 -11.62 13.75 -3.41
CA HIS A 203 -12.73 14.32 -4.19
C HIS A 203 -12.26 15.30 -5.27
N LEU A 204 -11.27 16.13 -4.98
CA LEU A 204 -10.68 17.02 -5.98
C LEU A 204 -10.05 16.25 -7.15
N MET A 205 -9.39 15.13 -6.89
CA MET A 205 -8.80 14.28 -7.91
C MET A 205 -9.87 13.60 -8.77
N LEU A 206 -10.95 13.14 -8.18
CA LEU A 206 -12.08 12.56 -8.91
C LEU A 206 -12.81 13.59 -9.77
N SER A 207 -12.97 14.83 -9.29
CA SER A 207 -13.69 15.90 -10.00
C SER A 207 -12.90 16.51 -11.16
N ASN A 208 -11.56 16.55 -11.08
CA ASN A 208 -10.70 17.15 -12.11
C ASN A 208 -10.34 16.16 -13.23
N THR A 209 -11.24 15.26 -13.54
CA THR A 209 -11.10 14.26 -14.59
C THR A 209 -9.73 13.57 -14.61
N MET A 210 -9.71 12.32 -14.29
CA MET A 210 -8.52 11.46 -14.37
C MET A 210 -7.75 11.62 -15.69
N GLU A 211 -8.43 12.02 -16.80
CA GLU A 211 -7.83 12.33 -18.09
C GLU A 211 -6.74 13.40 -18.03
N ASN A 212 -6.97 14.52 -17.34
CA ASN A 212 -6.01 15.62 -17.29
C ASN A 212 -4.79 15.30 -16.42
N PHE A 213 -4.99 14.52 -15.36
CA PHE A 213 -3.91 14.11 -14.46
C PHE A 213 -2.91 13.19 -15.19
N PHE A 214 -3.42 12.29 -15.97
CA PHE A 214 -2.60 11.33 -16.69
C PHE A 214 -2.02 11.90 -17.98
N LYS A 215 -2.70 12.71 -18.76
CA LYS A 215 -2.18 13.37 -19.97
C LYS A 215 -0.91 14.19 -19.71
N LYS A 216 -0.80 14.85 -18.55
CA LYS A 216 0.37 15.69 -18.22
C LYS A 216 1.65 14.89 -17.89
N ARG A 217 1.58 13.60 -17.63
CA ARG A 217 2.73 12.81 -17.14
C ARG A 217 3.30 11.79 -18.09
N LYS A 218 2.91 11.73 -19.37
CA LYS A 218 3.38 10.71 -20.33
C LYS A 218 3.35 9.27 -19.78
N PHE A 219 2.49 8.98 -18.81
CA PHE A 219 2.26 7.61 -18.40
C PHE A 219 1.38 6.94 -19.44
N ILE A 220 1.87 5.83 -19.99
CA ILE A 220 1.11 5.01 -20.92
C ILE A 220 -0.09 4.48 -20.17
N TYR A 221 -1.27 4.94 -20.58
CA TYR A 221 -2.55 4.58 -19.99
C TYR A 221 -2.86 3.12 -20.20
N THR A 222 -3.31 2.51 -19.18
CA THR A 222 -4.03 1.27 -19.27
C THR A 222 -5.17 1.20 -18.29
N ARG A 223 -6.21 1.27 -18.80
CA ARG A 223 -7.55 0.72 -18.94
C ARG A 223 -8.19 0.08 -17.71
N ILE A 224 -7.64 0.15 -16.48
CA ILE A 224 -8.25 -0.50 -15.32
C ILE A 224 -8.15 0.41 -14.11
N SER A 225 -9.29 0.94 -13.67
CA SER A 225 -9.38 1.69 -12.43
C SER A 225 -10.34 1.00 -11.47
N TYR A 226 -9.96 0.93 -10.20
CA TYR A 226 -10.80 0.46 -9.11
C TYR A 226 -11.34 1.65 -8.34
N PHE A 227 -12.64 1.69 -8.18
CA PHE A 227 -13.28 2.54 -7.20
C PHE A 227 -13.65 1.68 -6.00
N LEU A 228 -12.97 1.90 -4.88
CA LEU A 228 -13.44 1.44 -3.59
C LEU A 228 -14.09 2.64 -2.91
N SER A 229 -15.37 2.83 -3.17
CA SER A 229 -16.17 3.76 -2.40
C SER A 229 -17.30 3.01 -1.69
N LYS A 230 -17.36 3.13 -0.40
CA LYS A 230 -18.62 3.02 0.31
C LYS A 230 -19.41 4.29 -0.03
N THR A 231 -20.16 4.30 -1.10
CA THR A 231 -21.19 5.31 -1.33
C THR A 231 -22.21 4.73 -2.26
N LEU A 232 -23.22 4.32 -1.68
CA LEU A 232 -24.66 4.61 -1.89
C LEU A 232 -25.47 3.73 -1.01
#